data_4932daaa1a7b6467c610faa25edc0de6
#
_entry.id   4932daaa1a7b6467c610faa25edc0de6
#
_cell.length_a   1.000
_cell.length_b   1.000
_cell.length_c   1.000
_cell.angle_alpha   90.00
_cell.angle_beta   90.00
_cell.angle_gamma   90.00
#
_symmetry.space_group_name_H-M   'P 1'
#
loop_
_entity.id
_entity.type
_entity.pdbx_description
1 polymer ?
#
loop_
_entity_poly.entity_id
_entity_poly.type
_entity_poly.pdbx_seq_one_letter_code
_entity_poly.pdbx_strand_id
1 'polypeptide(L)'
;MWNSYVSFLLLFAVLSVYSQDIEKRTLTTGPFYGVQVYSSLDVKLIPANVNKAVIYGDHKDDVVLSTKNKMIKIKLTTNSVLKPGYTYIELYHSEPLDRVVAHQGVKLTSETIKQTSLTIEAKTGAVITLHTNVDRLDAVAITGGRVHLKGKATYFNLSLNTSGSCEAEEFITEQSQVKSIAGGYAYVNATELLDAKVLLGGVLRVYGKPKKQITQTNLLGKIIIEE
;
A
#
# COMPACT_ATOMS: atom_id res chain seq x y z
N MET A 1 -55.60 -2.87 -59.33
CA MET A 1 -55.32 -3.23 -57.95
C MET A 1 -53.90 -3.79 -57.88
N TRP A 2 -52.97 -2.96 -57.42
CA TRP A 2 -51.53 -3.32 -57.38
C TRP A 2 -51.13 -3.39 -55.90
N ASN A 3 -50.78 -4.57 -55.40
CA ASN A 3 -50.28 -4.76 -54.06
C ASN A 3 -48.76 -4.58 -54.06
N SER A 4 -48.28 -3.51 -53.40
CA SER A 4 -46.86 -3.33 -53.11
C SER A 4 -46.51 -4.01 -51.81
N TYR A 5 -45.71 -5.07 -51.85
CA TYR A 5 -45.06 -5.65 -50.67
C TYR A 5 -43.79 -4.84 -50.38
N VAL A 6 -43.81 -4.12 -49.28
CA VAL A 6 -42.60 -3.48 -48.74
C VAL A 6 -41.87 -4.52 -47.89
N SER A 7 -40.76 -5.05 -48.40
CA SER A 7 -39.84 -5.91 -47.64
C SER A 7 -39.02 -5.03 -46.68
N PHE A 8 -39.28 -5.18 -45.38
CA PHE A 8 -38.48 -4.56 -44.32
C PHE A 8 -37.25 -5.42 -44.04
N LEU A 9 -36.10 -5.03 -44.60
CA LEU A 9 -34.83 -5.72 -44.39
C LEU A 9 -34.26 -5.23 -43.05
N LEU A 10 -34.42 -6.05 -41.99
CA LEU A 10 -33.79 -5.85 -40.69
C LEU A 10 -32.30 -6.14 -40.79
N LEU A 11 -31.50 -5.07 -40.88
CA LEU A 11 -30.06 -5.14 -40.81
C LEU A 11 -29.61 -5.36 -39.36
N PHE A 12 -29.37 -6.61 -38.97
CA PHE A 12 -28.73 -6.95 -37.70
C PHE A 12 -27.25 -6.51 -37.75
N ALA A 13 -26.94 -5.34 -37.22
CA ALA A 13 -25.56 -4.93 -36.99
C ALA A 13 -25.06 -5.72 -35.75
N VAL A 14 -24.32 -6.78 -36.03
CA VAL A 14 -23.55 -7.51 -35.00
C VAL A 14 -22.42 -6.58 -34.54
N LEU A 15 -22.61 -5.87 -33.44
CA LEU A 15 -21.55 -5.16 -32.75
C LEU A 15 -20.61 -6.22 -32.13
N SER A 16 -19.56 -6.57 -32.85
CA SER A 16 -18.45 -7.33 -32.31
C SER A 16 -17.77 -6.45 -31.25
N VAL A 17 -18.07 -6.68 -29.98
CA VAL A 17 -17.31 -6.11 -28.87
C VAL A 17 -15.95 -6.78 -28.89
N TYR A 18 -14.99 -6.14 -29.51
CA TYR A 18 -13.58 -6.50 -29.36
C TYR A 18 -13.21 -6.21 -27.91
N SER A 19 -13.23 -7.23 -27.06
CA SER A 19 -12.50 -7.20 -25.79
C SER A 19 -11.03 -7.01 -26.14
N GLN A 20 -10.48 -5.84 -25.93
CA GLN A 20 -9.03 -5.65 -26.00
C GLN A 20 -8.43 -6.51 -24.89
N ASP A 21 -7.86 -7.66 -25.26
CA ASP A 21 -7.02 -8.45 -24.36
C ASP A 21 -5.84 -7.57 -23.96
N ILE A 22 -5.90 -7.05 -22.72
CA ILE A 22 -4.80 -6.25 -22.18
C ILE A 22 -3.57 -7.14 -22.11
N GLU A 23 -2.59 -6.82 -22.92
CA GLU A 23 -1.35 -7.58 -22.99
C GLU A 23 -0.66 -7.62 -21.64
N LYS A 24 -0.42 -8.81 -21.12
CA LYS A 24 0.13 -9.06 -19.78
C LYS A 24 1.27 -10.06 -19.82
N ARG A 25 2.19 -9.91 -18.86
CA ARG A 25 3.25 -10.88 -18.62
C ARG A 25 3.02 -11.56 -17.27
N THR A 26 3.03 -12.89 -17.25
CA THR A 26 2.87 -13.64 -16.00
C THR A 26 4.18 -14.34 -15.63
N LEU A 27 4.62 -14.17 -14.39
CA LEU A 27 5.80 -14.81 -13.83
C LEU A 27 5.40 -15.61 -12.59
N THR A 28 5.68 -16.91 -12.58
CA THR A 28 5.52 -17.74 -11.38
C THR A 28 6.69 -17.51 -10.45
N THR A 29 6.43 -17.43 -9.14
CA THR A 29 7.45 -17.28 -8.12
C THR A 29 7.39 -18.45 -7.13
N GLY A 30 8.46 -18.69 -6.40
CA GLY A 30 8.41 -19.54 -5.22
C GLY A 30 7.70 -18.83 -4.04
N PRO A 31 7.45 -19.54 -2.91
CA PRO A 31 6.88 -18.93 -1.73
C PRO A 31 7.78 -17.84 -1.15
N PHE A 32 7.18 -16.75 -0.69
CA PHE A 32 7.87 -15.64 -0.04
C PHE A 32 7.05 -15.13 1.14
N TYR A 33 7.73 -14.54 2.11
CA TYR A 33 7.15 -13.97 3.33
C TYR A 33 7.39 -12.45 3.43
N GLY A 34 8.11 -11.90 2.47
CA GLY A 34 8.34 -10.48 2.41
C GLY A 34 8.38 -9.95 0.98
N VAL A 35 8.03 -8.67 0.83
CA VAL A 35 7.97 -7.97 -0.45
C VAL A 35 8.78 -6.69 -0.37
N GLN A 36 9.61 -6.44 -1.37
CA GLN A 36 10.37 -5.20 -1.51
C GLN A 36 10.24 -4.67 -2.94
N VAL A 37 9.67 -3.49 -3.11
CA VAL A 37 9.36 -2.91 -4.42
C VAL A 37 10.10 -1.59 -4.62
N TYR A 38 10.59 -1.37 -5.85
CA TYR A 38 11.32 -0.17 -6.27
C TYR A 38 10.80 0.37 -7.60
N SER A 39 11.32 1.53 -8.02
CA SER A 39 11.18 2.05 -9.39
C SER A 39 9.79 2.55 -9.74
N SER A 40 9.10 3.24 -8.86
CA SER A 40 7.79 3.89 -9.10
C SER A 40 6.71 2.96 -9.70
N LEU A 41 6.75 1.70 -9.34
CA LEU A 41 5.77 0.69 -9.76
C LEU A 41 4.47 0.81 -8.94
N ASP A 42 3.34 0.50 -9.56
CA ASP A 42 2.07 0.29 -8.88
C ASP A 42 1.89 -1.20 -8.62
N VAL A 43 1.75 -1.61 -7.36
CA VAL A 43 1.66 -3.03 -6.97
C VAL A 43 0.43 -3.27 -6.10
N LYS A 44 -0.36 -4.26 -6.46
CA LYS A 44 -1.45 -4.78 -5.64
C LYS A 44 -1.06 -6.15 -5.08
N LEU A 45 -1.04 -6.29 -3.76
CA LEU A 45 -0.87 -7.57 -3.07
C LEU A 45 -2.22 -8.28 -2.99
N ILE A 46 -2.26 -9.54 -3.38
CA ILE A 46 -3.48 -10.34 -3.44
C ILE A 46 -3.24 -11.69 -2.74
N PRO A 47 -3.85 -11.93 -1.58
CA PRO A 47 -3.81 -13.24 -0.94
C PRO A 47 -4.43 -14.30 -1.85
N ALA A 48 -3.74 -15.41 -2.07
CA ALA A 48 -4.18 -16.49 -2.97
C ALA A 48 -3.49 -17.82 -2.60
N ASN A 49 -3.92 -18.91 -3.20
CA ASN A 49 -3.26 -20.23 -3.03
C ASN A 49 -2.09 -20.45 -3.99
N VAL A 50 -1.61 -19.40 -4.65
CA VAL A 50 -0.53 -19.44 -5.65
C VAL A 50 0.39 -18.25 -5.50
N ASN A 51 1.65 -18.43 -5.89
CA ASN A 51 2.65 -17.37 -5.92
C ASN A 51 2.98 -17.00 -7.35
N LYS A 52 2.52 -15.82 -7.81
CA LYS A 52 2.78 -15.31 -9.17
C LYS A 52 2.70 -13.79 -9.20
N ALA A 53 3.33 -13.20 -10.19
CA ALA A 53 3.12 -11.81 -10.56
C ALA A 53 2.48 -11.74 -11.94
N VAL A 54 1.42 -10.95 -12.07
CA VAL A 54 0.80 -10.60 -13.36
C VAL A 54 1.09 -9.13 -13.60
N ILE A 55 1.77 -8.82 -14.69
CA ILE A 55 2.37 -7.53 -14.97
C ILE A 55 1.72 -6.94 -16.22
N TYR A 56 1.29 -5.69 -16.10
CA TYR A 56 0.62 -4.94 -17.17
C TYR A 56 1.36 -3.63 -17.43
N GLY A 57 1.16 -3.06 -18.59
CA GLY A 57 1.63 -1.72 -18.97
C GLY A 57 2.92 -1.70 -19.79
N ASP A 58 3.44 -0.48 -19.97
CA ASP A 58 4.47 -0.16 -20.96
C ASP A 58 5.81 -0.87 -20.72
N HIS A 59 6.15 -1.10 -19.45
CA HIS A 59 7.42 -1.73 -19.06
C HIS A 59 7.24 -3.15 -18.49
N LYS A 60 6.15 -3.86 -18.87
CA LYS A 60 5.88 -5.21 -18.35
C LYS A 60 7.04 -6.19 -18.56
N ASP A 61 7.77 -6.05 -19.67
CA ASP A 61 8.90 -6.92 -20.02
C ASP A 61 10.21 -6.53 -19.30
N ASP A 62 10.29 -5.29 -18.81
CA ASP A 62 11.43 -4.74 -18.08
C ASP A 62 11.38 -4.99 -16.57
N VAL A 63 10.28 -5.56 -16.07
CA VAL A 63 10.15 -5.90 -14.65
C VAL A 63 11.01 -7.11 -14.33
N VAL A 64 11.85 -6.97 -13.31
CA VAL A 64 12.71 -8.03 -12.76
C VAL A 64 12.21 -8.42 -11.38
N LEU A 65 11.95 -9.72 -11.20
CA LEU A 65 11.66 -10.34 -9.93
C LEU A 65 12.85 -11.18 -9.48
N SER A 66 13.23 -11.07 -8.22
CA SER A 66 14.25 -11.94 -7.62
C SER A 66 13.87 -12.27 -6.19
N THR A 67 13.99 -13.52 -5.79
CA THR A 67 13.73 -13.97 -4.41
C THR A 67 15.02 -14.37 -3.73
N LYS A 68 15.30 -13.77 -2.57
CA LYS A 68 16.42 -14.10 -1.71
C LYS A 68 15.96 -14.10 -0.26
N ASN A 69 16.31 -15.12 0.52
CA ASN A 69 15.93 -15.25 1.93
C ASN A 69 14.42 -15.07 2.15
N LYS A 70 13.59 -15.68 1.30
CA LYS A 70 12.12 -15.57 1.32
C LYS A 70 11.56 -14.14 1.14
N MET A 71 12.39 -13.19 0.71
CA MET A 71 12.01 -11.84 0.34
C MET A 71 11.98 -11.72 -1.18
N ILE A 72 10.82 -11.41 -1.77
CA ILE A 72 10.72 -11.10 -3.19
C ILE A 72 11.04 -9.62 -3.42
N LYS A 73 11.97 -9.35 -4.32
CA LYS A 73 12.35 -8.02 -4.77
C LYS A 73 11.83 -7.77 -6.17
N ILE A 74 11.14 -6.66 -6.36
CA ILE A 74 10.53 -6.25 -7.63
C ILE A 74 11.10 -4.88 -8.03
N LYS A 75 11.61 -4.77 -9.25
CA LYS A 75 12.16 -3.51 -9.79
C LYS A 75 12.11 -3.49 -11.31
N LEU A 76 12.22 -2.31 -11.92
CA LEU A 76 12.53 -2.18 -13.34
C LEU A 76 14.02 -2.43 -13.61
N THR A 77 14.34 -2.81 -14.84
CA THR A 77 15.72 -2.77 -15.34
C THR A 77 16.24 -1.33 -15.35
N THR A 78 17.56 -1.13 -15.23
CA THR A 78 18.18 0.18 -15.14
C THR A 78 17.83 1.07 -16.36
N ASN A 79 17.72 0.47 -17.54
CA ASN A 79 17.42 1.19 -18.78
C ASN A 79 15.98 1.74 -18.83
N SER A 80 15.07 1.23 -18.03
CA SER A 80 13.65 1.58 -18.05
C SER A 80 13.20 2.44 -16.86
N VAL A 81 14.01 2.57 -15.82
CA VAL A 81 13.67 3.35 -14.60
C VAL A 81 13.37 4.84 -14.91
N LEU A 82 14.03 5.41 -15.91
CA LEU A 82 13.85 6.83 -16.29
C LEU A 82 12.96 7.03 -17.52
N LYS A 83 12.45 5.96 -18.12
CA LYS A 83 11.53 6.08 -19.25
C LYS A 83 10.12 6.39 -18.76
N PRO A 84 9.39 7.29 -19.44
CA PRO A 84 7.98 7.50 -19.13
C PRO A 84 7.18 6.22 -19.42
N GLY A 85 6.15 5.99 -18.64
CA GLY A 85 5.27 4.83 -18.81
C GLY A 85 4.68 4.39 -17.46
N TYR A 86 3.66 3.57 -17.54
CA TYR A 86 2.95 3.02 -16.40
C TYR A 86 3.12 1.50 -16.35
N THR A 87 3.38 0.98 -15.16
CA THR A 87 3.49 -0.46 -14.93
C THR A 87 2.75 -0.83 -13.66
N TYR A 88 1.78 -1.73 -13.81
CA TYR A 88 0.96 -2.26 -12.74
C TYR A 88 1.21 -3.75 -12.55
N ILE A 89 1.30 -4.18 -11.30
CA ILE A 89 1.62 -5.56 -10.93
C ILE A 89 0.61 -6.07 -9.92
N GLU A 90 -0.06 -7.16 -10.24
CA GLU A 90 -0.78 -7.98 -9.28
C GLU A 90 0.15 -9.05 -8.75
N LEU A 91 0.51 -8.95 -7.48
CA LEU A 91 1.37 -9.90 -6.80
C LEU A 91 0.54 -10.83 -5.92
N TYR A 92 0.36 -12.05 -6.37
CA TYR A 92 -0.36 -13.10 -5.66
C TYR A 92 0.59 -13.82 -4.70
N HIS A 93 0.16 -14.05 -3.45
CA HIS A 93 0.95 -14.71 -2.43
C HIS A 93 0.12 -15.69 -1.60
N SER A 94 0.71 -16.85 -1.30
CA SER A 94 0.08 -17.91 -0.52
C SER A 94 0.41 -17.84 0.98
N GLU A 95 1.54 -17.22 1.32
CA GLU A 95 2.02 -17.14 2.69
C GLU A 95 1.68 -15.79 3.33
N PRO A 96 1.55 -15.74 4.67
CA PRO A 96 1.50 -14.47 5.40
C PRO A 96 2.75 -13.62 5.11
N LEU A 97 2.57 -12.31 5.06
CA LEU A 97 3.66 -11.39 4.75
C LEU A 97 4.24 -10.79 6.04
N ASP A 98 5.43 -11.18 6.43
CA ASP A 98 6.11 -10.61 7.60
C ASP A 98 6.52 -9.15 7.38
N ARG A 99 6.91 -8.82 6.13
CA ARG A 99 7.43 -7.48 5.81
C ARG A 99 7.09 -7.02 4.40
N VAL A 100 6.64 -5.76 4.29
CA VAL A 100 6.33 -5.09 3.02
C VAL A 100 7.08 -3.77 2.96
N VAL A 101 7.94 -3.58 1.96
CA VAL A 101 8.77 -2.39 1.81
C VAL A 101 8.58 -1.77 0.43
N ALA A 102 8.23 -0.50 0.39
CA ALA A 102 8.06 0.29 -0.83
C ALA A 102 9.06 1.45 -0.87
N HIS A 103 9.74 1.61 -2.02
CA HIS A 103 10.76 2.64 -2.23
C HIS A 103 10.47 3.47 -3.48
N GLN A 104 11.05 4.67 -3.55
CA GLN A 104 11.19 5.44 -4.80
C GLN A 104 9.87 5.62 -5.57
N GLY A 105 8.87 6.23 -4.92
CA GLY A 105 7.60 6.57 -5.55
C GLY A 105 6.67 5.39 -5.84
N VAL A 106 6.98 4.18 -5.38
CA VAL A 106 6.10 3.01 -5.49
C VAL A 106 4.75 3.29 -4.83
N LYS A 107 3.67 2.87 -5.47
CA LYS A 107 2.33 2.79 -4.87
C LYS A 107 2.00 1.33 -4.62
N LEU A 108 1.82 0.97 -3.36
CA LEU A 108 1.53 -0.40 -2.96
C LEU A 108 0.18 -0.43 -2.24
N THR A 109 -0.69 -1.30 -2.72
CA THR A 109 -2.02 -1.53 -2.14
C THR A 109 -2.20 -3.01 -1.78
N SER A 110 -3.10 -3.31 -0.86
CA SER A 110 -3.49 -4.68 -0.57
C SER A 110 -4.99 -4.79 -0.35
N GLU A 111 -5.54 -5.95 -0.64
CA GLU A 111 -6.81 -6.40 -0.07
C GLU A 111 -6.65 -6.65 1.43
N THR A 112 -7.73 -6.98 2.14
CA THR A 112 -7.67 -7.14 3.59
C THR A 112 -6.67 -8.21 4.00
N ILE A 113 -5.62 -7.80 4.71
CA ILE A 113 -4.64 -8.69 5.32
C ILE A 113 -5.12 -9.05 6.73
N LYS A 114 -5.17 -10.36 7.04
CA LYS A 114 -5.51 -10.88 8.39
C LYS A 114 -4.42 -11.82 8.84
N GLN A 115 -3.65 -11.42 9.85
CA GLN A 115 -2.55 -12.22 10.40
C GLN A 115 -2.12 -11.70 11.78
N THR A 116 -1.18 -12.34 12.43
CA THR A 116 -0.71 -11.93 13.76
C THR A 116 0.13 -10.66 13.71
N SER A 117 1.11 -10.57 12.81
CA SER A 117 2.02 -9.43 12.77
C SER A 117 2.39 -9.03 11.36
N LEU A 118 2.62 -7.72 11.14
CA LEU A 118 3.08 -7.18 9.87
C LEU A 118 4.02 -5.99 10.12
N THR A 119 5.11 -5.93 9.36
CA THR A 119 5.97 -4.75 9.29
C THR A 119 5.84 -4.09 7.91
N ILE A 120 5.62 -2.78 7.87
CA ILE A 120 5.52 -2.02 6.61
C ILE A 120 6.48 -0.82 6.63
N GLU A 121 7.08 -0.54 5.48
CA GLU A 121 8.02 0.57 5.34
C GLU A 121 7.79 1.33 4.03
N ALA A 122 7.38 2.59 4.10
CA ALA A 122 7.27 3.50 2.97
C ALA A 122 8.46 4.47 2.96
N LYS A 123 9.26 4.45 1.90
CA LYS A 123 10.52 5.20 1.80
C LYS A 123 10.62 6.00 0.50
N THR A 124 11.22 7.18 0.59
CA THR A 124 11.57 7.99 -0.61
C THR A 124 10.35 8.23 -1.51
N GLY A 125 9.33 8.87 -0.94
CA GLY A 125 8.10 9.23 -1.66
C GLY A 125 7.15 8.07 -1.98
N ALA A 126 7.43 6.85 -1.52
CA ALA A 126 6.52 5.72 -1.71
C ALA A 126 5.23 5.87 -0.91
N VAL A 127 4.16 5.25 -1.39
CA VAL A 127 2.85 5.23 -0.74
C VAL A 127 2.43 3.78 -0.51
N ILE A 128 2.09 3.44 0.72
CA ILE A 128 1.51 2.14 1.10
C ILE A 128 0.10 2.38 1.62
N THR A 129 -0.89 1.75 0.99
CA THR A 129 -2.30 1.81 1.41
C THR A 129 -2.79 0.40 1.72
N LEU A 130 -3.09 0.14 2.99
CA LEU A 130 -3.51 -1.20 3.45
C LEU A 130 -4.83 -1.15 4.21
N HIS A 131 -5.63 -2.21 4.00
CA HIS A 131 -6.68 -2.60 4.91
C HIS A 131 -6.21 -3.85 5.67
N THR A 132 -6.05 -3.75 7.00
CA THR A 132 -5.43 -4.84 7.76
C THR A 132 -6.06 -5.04 9.13
N ASN A 133 -6.18 -6.32 9.55
CA ASN A 133 -6.60 -6.72 10.88
C ASN A 133 -5.52 -7.64 11.44
N VAL A 134 -4.71 -7.11 12.35
CA VAL A 134 -3.53 -7.81 12.89
C VAL A 134 -3.46 -7.62 14.42
N ASP A 135 -2.72 -8.48 15.11
CA ASP A 135 -2.45 -8.21 16.52
C ASP A 135 -1.39 -7.12 16.67
N ARG A 136 -0.37 -7.12 15.79
CA ARG A 136 0.71 -6.11 15.81
C ARG A 136 1.03 -5.59 14.41
N LEU A 137 1.04 -4.25 14.28
CA LEU A 137 1.55 -3.55 13.10
C LEU A 137 2.72 -2.65 13.49
N ASP A 138 3.86 -2.83 12.82
CA ASP A 138 5.00 -1.93 12.89
C ASP A 138 5.10 -1.17 11.56
N ALA A 139 4.92 0.15 11.57
CA ALA A 139 4.92 1.00 10.38
C ALA A 139 6.04 2.04 10.43
N VAL A 140 6.74 2.19 9.31
CA VAL A 140 7.80 3.18 9.14
C VAL A 140 7.54 4.01 7.89
N ALA A 141 7.54 5.35 8.01
CA ALA A 141 7.50 6.26 6.88
C ALA A 141 8.63 7.26 6.97
N ILE A 142 9.49 7.28 5.96
CA ILE A 142 10.69 8.14 5.95
C ILE A 142 10.91 8.79 4.59
N THR A 143 11.56 9.96 4.58
CA THR A 143 11.92 10.67 3.35
C THR A 143 10.71 10.87 2.43
N GLY A 144 9.65 11.48 2.97
CA GLY A 144 8.39 11.71 2.26
C GLY A 144 7.55 10.46 1.98
N GLY A 145 7.89 9.31 2.58
CA GLY A 145 7.05 8.10 2.53
C GLY A 145 5.71 8.33 3.18
N ARG A 146 4.65 7.72 2.66
CA ARG A 146 3.27 7.85 3.14
C ARG A 146 2.64 6.49 3.40
N VAL A 147 1.91 6.39 4.49
CA VAL A 147 1.18 5.18 4.90
C VAL A 147 -0.27 5.56 5.16
N HIS A 148 -1.20 4.84 4.52
CA HIS A 148 -2.64 4.96 4.75
C HIS A 148 -3.16 3.62 5.26
N LEU A 149 -3.82 3.62 6.42
CA LEU A 149 -4.27 2.41 7.10
C LEU A 149 -5.75 2.45 7.41
N LYS A 150 -6.41 1.30 7.18
CA LYS A 150 -7.77 1.02 7.64
C LYS A 150 -7.82 -0.34 8.32
N GLY A 151 -8.77 -0.51 9.24
CA GLY A 151 -8.98 -1.77 9.96
C GLY A 151 -8.62 -1.67 11.44
N LYS A 152 -7.87 -2.65 11.98
CA LYS A 152 -7.58 -2.67 13.41
C LYS A 152 -6.30 -3.41 13.77
N ALA A 153 -5.73 -3.06 14.95
CA ALA A 153 -4.67 -3.81 15.61
C ALA A 153 -4.80 -3.72 17.14
N THR A 154 -4.23 -4.68 17.85
CA THR A 154 -4.01 -4.52 19.30
C THR A 154 -2.84 -3.57 19.56
N TYR A 155 -1.72 -3.78 18.86
CA TYR A 155 -0.50 -2.97 19.01
C TYR A 155 -0.13 -2.30 17.69
N PHE A 156 0.03 -1.00 17.72
CA PHE A 156 0.50 -0.21 16.59
C PHE A 156 1.74 0.60 16.95
N ASN A 157 2.85 0.32 16.29
CA ASN A 157 4.07 1.13 16.40
C ASN A 157 4.30 1.91 15.13
N LEU A 158 4.34 3.22 15.22
CA LEU A 158 4.57 4.13 14.11
C LEU A 158 5.87 4.91 14.29
N SER A 159 6.76 4.84 13.32
CA SER A 159 7.97 5.65 13.25
C SER A 159 7.97 6.53 12.02
N LEU A 160 7.96 7.85 12.21
CA LEU A 160 8.04 8.85 11.16
C LEU A 160 9.36 9.60 11.25
N ASN A 161 10.00 9.82 10.10
CA ASN A 161 11.20 10.64 10.01
C ASN A 161 11.28 11.36 8.66
N THR A 162 11.94 12.52 8.62
CA THR A 162 12.21 13.29 7.40
C THR A 162 10.96 13.45 6.53
N SER A 163 9.94 14.11 7.10
CA SER A 163 8.63 14.37 6.46
C SER A 163 7.84 13.11 6.06
N GLY A 164 8.05 11.99 6.73
CA GLY A 164 7.17 10.82 6.61
C GLY A 164 5.78 11.12 7.16
N SER A 165 4.74 10.47 6.63
CA SER A 165 3.36 10.68 7.08
C SER A 165 2.57 9.39 7.20
N CYS A 166 1.54 9.42 8.08
CA CYS A 166 0.63 8.31 8.30
C CYS A 166 -0.79 8.82 8.51
N GLU A 167 -1.73 8.30 7.72
CA GLU A 167 -3.16 8.50 7.86
C GLU A 167 -3.78 7.19 8.33
N ALA A 168 -4.15 7.12 9.61
CA ALA A 168 -4.64 5.93 10.29
C ALA A 168 -5.81 6.26 11.24
N GLU A 169 -6.59 7.29 10.95
CA GLU A 169 -7.81 7.64 11.69
C GLU A 169 -8.88 6.55 11.63
N GLU A 170 -8.93 5.79 10.52
CA GLU A 170 -9.80 4.63 10.34
C GLU A 170 -9.14 3.29 10.73
N PHE A 171 -7.97 3.35 11.37
CA PHE A 171 -7.25 2.18 11.88
C PHE A 171 -7.31 2.16 13.41
N ILE A 172 -8.30 1.43 13.95
CA ILE A 172 -8.58 1.41 15.38
C ILE A 172 -7.56 0.52 16.11
N THR A 173 -6.91 1.06 17.15
CA THR A 173 -5.91 0.33 17.91
C THR A 173 -6.21 0.38 19.42
N GLU A 174 -5.83 -0.67 20.14
CA GLU A 174 -5.85 -0.61 21.60
C GLU A 174 -4.68 0.22 22.13
N GLN A 175 -3.47 -0.06 21.64
CA GLN A 175 -2.26 0.61 22.06
C GLN A 175 -1.50 1.15 20.87
N SER A 176 -1.23 2.45 20.84
CA SER A 176 -0.41 3.10 19.83
C SER A 176 0.85 3.68 20.45
N GLN A 177 2.01 3.31 19.88
CA GLN A 177 3.28 3.99 20.12
C GLN A 177 3.67 4.78 18.88
N VAL A 178 3.83 6.09 19.00
CA VAL A 178 4.12 6.99 17.87
C VAL A 178 5.41 7.77 18.14
N LYS A 179 6.37 7.65 17.23
CA LYS A 179 7.59 8.45 17.24
C LYS A 179 7.71 9.23 15.94
N SER A 180 7.63 10.55 16.01
CA SER A 180 7.84 11.45 14.87
C SER A 180 9.07 12.33 15.10
N ILE A 181 10.02 12.27 14.15
CA ILE A 181 11.27 13.04 14.19
C ILE A 181 11.45 13.76 12.85
N ALA A 182 11.82 15.04 12.89
CA ALA A 182 12.10 15.86 11.70
C ALA A 182 10.91 16.01 10.73
N GLY A 183 9.82 16.59 11.25
CA GLY A 183 8.63 16.95 10.47
C GLY A 183 7.70 15.76 10.21
N GLY A 184 6.75 15.99 9.30
CA GLY A 184 5.72 15.01 8.97
C GLY A 184 4.46 15.15 9.81
N TYR A 185 3.45 14.33 9.47
CA TYR A 185 2.20 14.30 10.21
C TYR A 185 1.71 12.86 10.40
N ALA A 186 0.99 12.63 11.47
CA ALA A 186 0.28 11.40 11.71
C ALA A 186 -1.14 11.64 12.21
N TYR A 187 -2.06 10.82 11.75
CA TYR A 187 -3.41 10.64 12.29
C TYR A 187 -3.48 9.22 12.84
N VAL A 188 -3.82 9.05 14.11
CA VAL A 188 -3.91 7.73 14.73
C VAL A 188 -5.18 7.63 15.58
N ASN A 189 -5.67 6.40 15.77
CA ASN A 189 -6.87 6.13 16.56
C ASN A 189 -6.51 5.09 17.62
N ALA A 190 -6.39 5.53 18.88
CA ALA A 190 -6.05 4.70 20.01
C ALA A 190 -7.16 4.70 21.08
N THR A 191 -7.43 3.54 21.73
CA THR A 191 -8.52 3.41 22.69
C THR A 191 -8.06 3.20 24.14
N GLU A 192 -6.95 2.50 24.36
CA GLU A 192 -6.46 2.19 25.72
C GLU A 192 -5.22 2.99 26.10
N LEU A 193 -4.17 2.94 25.26
CA LEU A 193 -2.89 3.59 25.53
C LEU A 193 -2.36 4.33 24.30
N LEU A 194 -1.98 5.58 24.51
CA LEU A 194 -1.14 6.34 23.59
C LEU A 194 0.21 6.64 24.26
N ASP A 195 1.32 6.19 23.64
CA ASP A 195 2.68 6.65 23.94
C ASP A 195 3.22 7.40 22.73
N ALA A 196 3.33 8.73 22.82
CA ALA A 196 3.64 9.57 21.68
C ALA A 196 4.79 10.53 21.94
N LYS A 197 5.78 10.51 21.04
CA LYS A 197 6.91 11.43 21.03
C LYS A 197 7.00 12.15 19.69
N VAL A 198 6.78 13.48 19.69
CA VAL A 198 6.78 14.32 18.49
C VAL A 198 7.82 15.43 18.62
N LEU A 199 8.81 15.42 17.75
CA LEU A 199 9.96 16.32 17.77
C LEU A 199 10.11 17.08 16.45
N LEU A 200 10.78 18.22 16.49
CA LEU A 200 11.26 18.96 15.30
C LEU A 200 10.15 19.25 14.25
N GLY A 201 9.03 19.83 14.71
CA GLY A 201 7.98 20.35 13.83
C GLY A 201 6.95 19.31 13.32
N GLY A 202 6.96 18.08 13.82
CA GLY A 202 5.93 17.10 13.49
C GLY A 202 4.56 17.44 14.10
N VAL A 203 3.48 16.91 13.49
CA VAL A 203 2.11 17.04 13.99
C VAL A 203 1.46 15.67 14.13
N LEU A 204 0.99 15.36 15.33
CA LEU A 204 0.18 14.18 15.62
C LEU A 204 -1.24 14.59 15.98
N ARG A 205 -2.23 14.08 15.24
CA ARG A 205 -3.65 14.11 15.63
C ARG A 205 -4.07 12.74 16.12
N VAL A 206 -4.71 12.71 17.28
CA VAL A 206 -5.15 11.47 17.91
C VAL A 206 -6.67 11.45 17.91
N TYR A 207 -7.21 10.51 17.18
CA TYR A 207 -8.62 10.15 17.20
C TYR A 207 -8.82 9.01 18.21
N GLY A 208 -10.04 8.82 18.67
CA GLY A 208 -10.30 7.92 19.80
C GLY A 208 -10.02 8.60 21.14
N LYS A 209 -10.32 7.89 22.22
CA LYS A 209 -10.19 8.43 23.59
C LYS A 209 -9.32 7.49 24.43
N PRO A 210 -7.98 7.49 24.24
CA PRO A 210 -7.11 6.59 24.99
C PRO A 210 -7.22 6.84 26.49
N LYS A 211 -7.44 5.78 27.27
CA LYS A 211 -7.58 5.86 28.74
C LYS A 211 -6.30 6.35 29.42
N LYS A 212 -5.15 6.06 28.83
CA LYS A 212 -3.83 6.52 29.30
C LYS A 212 -3.07 7.17 28.16
N GLN A 213 -2.47 8.32 28.46
CA GLN A 213 -1.67 9.09 27.50
C GLN A 213 -0.31 9.41 28.13
N ILE A 214 0.76 9.07 27.40
CA ILE A 214 2.14 9.42 27.68
C ILE A 214 2.63 10.24 26.50
N THR A 215 2.79 11.54 26.65
CA THR A 215 3.11 12.42 25.53
C THR A 215 4.36 13.23 25.79
N GLN A 216 5.22 13.35 24.78
CA GLN A 216 6.39 14.20 24.79
C GLN A 216 6.47 15.00 23.49
N THR A 217 6.61 16.32 23.60
CA THR A 217 6.87 17.21 22.46
C THR A 217 8.12 18.01 22.68
N ASN A 218 8.81 18.38 21.60
CA ASN A 218 9.98 19.28 21.64
C ASN A 218 10.12 19.99 20.29
N LEU A 219 10.69 21.22 20.30
CA LEU A 219 11.07 22.01 19.12
C LEU A 219 9.97 22.06 18.04
N LEU A 220 8.82 22.70 18.36
CA LEU A 220 7.68 22.92 17.47
C LEU A 220 6.86 21.62 17.16
N GLY A 221 7.13 20.51 17.81
CA GLY A 221 6.27 19.32 17.71
C GLY A 221 4.91 19.60 18.36
N LYS A 222 3.83 19.09 17.76
CA LYS A 222 2.45 19.26 18.26
C LYS A 222 1.74 17.91 18.38
N ILE A 223 1.01 17.73 19.48
CA ILE A 223 0.08 16.61 19.68
C ILE A 223 -1.29 17.22 19.95
N ILE A 224 -2.29 16.82 19.19
CA ILE A 224 -3.68 17.28 19.26
C ILE A 224 -4.54 16.05 19.50
N ILE A 225 -5.28 16.05 20.61
CA ILE A 225 -6.28 15.01 20.91
C ILE A 225 -7.63 15.54 20.43
N GLU A 226 -8.26 14.81 19.53
CA GLU A 226 -9.60 15.17 19.05
C GLU A 226 -10.67 14.70 20.05
N GLU A 227 -11.66 15.55 20.34
CA GLU A 227 -12.73 15.29 21.33
C GLU A 227 -13.81 14.34 20.81
#